data_befaa01a1b2bcdfc7229b6e102fb1361
#
_entry.id   befaa01a1b2bcdfc7229b6e102fb1361
#
_cell.length_a   1.000
_cell.length_b   1.000
_cell.length_c   1.000
_cell.angle_alpha   90.00
_cell.angle_beta   90.00
_cell.angle_gamma   90.00
#
_symmetry.space_group_name_H-M   'P 1'
#
loop_
_entity.id
_entity.type
_entity.pdbx_description
1 polymer ?
#
loop_
_entity_poly.entity_id
_entity_poly.type
_entity_poly.pdbx_seq_one_letter_code
_entity_poly.pdbx_strand_id
1 'polypeptide(L)'
;MVISFVSIFFFGTYVGLYKIFPYEVLDSSKDILFEQNTIEKNQFVEQSNIDSLIRIYDKSDIDKKRNFLTEFFWDVGSLQRVKDKLQLPEVKSNISDSNYKDFQNLKRIGRLTVEMEYGINSVSYLFVPEQPNEKLILYHQGHGGDFLLGKDTIKFFLDRNFTVLSISMPLLGMNNQPIAEIDGLGKIELNSHNQLRLLEANNFNPMKLFLDPVHTNLNFLDKEYNFKRYSMIGLSGGGWTTVIYSAVDERISESFSVAGSMPFYLRVDARDMGDYEQTNIDLYQNVSYLELYVLDGYGDGRKHVQIFNKNDPCCFSGNGYETYESVVNDKISQFGKGNFQVFVDDTHNEHKISDTALKYIVKNID
;
A
#
# COMPACT_ATOMS: atom_id res chain seq x y z
N MET A 1 3.77 -40.35 -32.95
CA MET A 1 2.85 -39.90 -31.86
C MET A 1 3.59 -39.28 -30.68
N VAL A 2 4.62 -39.92 -30.08
CA VAL A 2 5.38 -39.36 -28.93
C VAL A 2 6.07 -38.02 -29.27
N ILE A 3 6.69 -37.88 -30.43
CA ILE A 3 7.39 -36.65 -30.88
C ILE A 3 6.43 -35.46 -31.00
N SER A 4 5.19 -35.70 -31.45
CA SER A 4 4.19 -34.64 -31.56
C SER A 4 3.76 -34.09 -30.19
N PHE A 5 3.63 -34.92 -29.17
CA PHE A 5 3.27 -34.48 -27.81
C PHE A 5 4.39 -33.66 -27.18
N VAL A 6 5.65 -34.06 -27.35
CA VAL A 6 6.81 -33.33 -26.84
C VAL A 6 6.89 -31.94 -27.49
N SER A 7 6.69 -31.85 -28.81
CA SER A 7 6.71 -30.54 -29.50
C SER A 7 5.58 -29.63 -29.07
N ILE A 8 4.38 -30.15 -28.86
CA ILE A 8 3.23 -29.38 -28.37
C ILE A 8 3.48 -28.88 -26.93
N PHE A 9 4.07 -29.72 -26.08
CA PHE A 9 4.42 -29.33 -24.72
C PHE A 9 5.43 -28.19 -24.70
N PHE A 10 6.54 -28.30 -25.45
CA PHE A 10 7.53 -27.22 -25.51
C PHE A 10 7.00 -25.96 -26.15
N PHE A 11 6.16 -26.07 -27.17
CA PHE A 11 5.49 -24.90 -27.77
C PHE A 11 4.56 -24.22 -26.76
N GLY A 12 3.74 -24.97 -26.03
CA GLY A 12 2.87 -24.42 -24.98
C GLY A 12 3.66 -23.75 -23.85
N THR A 13 4.77 -24.38 -23.43
CA THR A 13 5.67 -23.79 -22.42
C THR A 13 6.30 -22.49 -22.93
N TYR A 14 6.75 -22.47 -24.19
CA TYR A 14 7.34 -21.29 -24.82
C TYR A 14 6.31 -20.12 -24.93
N VAL A 15 5.09 -20.44 -25.38
CA VAL A 15 3.99 -19.49 -25.43
C VAL A 15 3.67 -18.92 -24.05
N GLY A 16 3.63 -19.75 -23.01
CA GLY A 16 3.37 -19.32 -21.63
C GLY A 16 4.48 -18.47 -21.04
N LEU A 17 5.74 -18.84 -21.25
CA LEU A 17 6.91 -18.13 -20.69
C LEU A 17 7.10 -16.75 -21.36
N TYR A 18 6.91 -16.66 -22.67
CA TYR A 18 7.16 -15.42 -23.42
C TYR A 18 5.91 -14.62 -23.75
N LYS A 19 4.72 -15.08 -23.33
CA LYS A 19 3.42 -14.44 -23.56
C LYS A 19 3.18 -14.02 -25.02
N ILE A 20 3.61 -14.87 -25.95
CA ILE A 20 3.42 -14.64 -27.39
C ILE A 20 2.12 -15.29 -27.87
N PHE A 21 1.62 -14.87 -29.04
CA PHE A 21 0.44 -15.49 -29.66
C PHE A 21 0.57 -17.04 -29.71
N PRO A 22 -0.47 -17.81 -29.26
CA PRO A 22 -1.83 -17.41 -28.91
C PRO A 22 -2.07 -17.18 -27.40
N TYR A 23 -1.07 -16.74 -26.60
CA TYR A 23 -1.18 -16.58 -25.14
C TYR A 23 -2.41 -15.75 -24.72
N GLU A 24 -2.62 -14.59 -25.36
CA GLU A 24 -3.75 -13.69 -25.02
C GLU A 24 -5.11 -14.35 -25.28
N VAL A 25 -5.21 -15.16 -26.34
CA VAL A 25 -6.44 -15.91 -26.65
C VAL A 25 -6.69 -17.01 -25.64
N LEU A 26 -5.63 -17.68 -25.18
CA LEU A 26 -5.71 -18.73 -24.16
C LEU A 26 -6.03 -18.16 -22.79
N ASP A 27 -5.48 -17.01 -22.46
CA ASP A 27 -5.72 -16.31 -21.19
C ASP A 27 -7.16 -15.80 -21.14
N SER A 28 -7.66 -15.16 -22.20
CA SER A 28 -9.07 -14.75 -22.32
C SER A 28 -10.05 -15.93 -22.28
N SER A 29 -9.66 -17.08 -22.82
CA SER A 29 -10.48 -18.30 -22.79
C SER A 29 -10.56 -18.90 -21.38
N LYS A 30 -9.50 -18.73 -20.59
CA LYS A 30 -9.45 -19.14 -19.21
C LYS A 30 -10.46 -18.35 -18.38
N ASP A 31 -10.59 -17.05 -18.60
CA ASP A 31 -11.54 -16.20 -17.91
C ASP A 31 -12.99 -16.65 -18.19
N ILE A 32 -13.34 -17.02 -19.41
CA ILE A 32 -14.66 -17.54 -19.77
C ILE A 32 -14.96 -18.90 -19.08
N LEU A 33 -13.95 -19.76 -18.93
CA LEU A 33 -14.10 -21.06 -18.28
C LEU A 33 -14.19 -20.97 -16.76
N PHE A 34 -13.66 -19.90 -16.17
CA PHE A 34 -13.67 -19.66 -14.71
C PHE A 34 -14.81 -18.73 -14.25
N GLU A 35 -15.51 -18.07 -15.16
CA GLU A 35 -16.66 -17.18 -14.86
C GLU A 35 -17.83 -17.92 -14.17
N GLN A 36 -17.92 -19.24 -14.33
CA GLN A 36 -18.95 -20.05 -13.63
C GLN A 36 -18.76 -20.13 -12.13
N ASN A 37 -17.58 -19.83 -11.58
CA ASN A 37 -17.31 -19.85 -10.13
C ASN A 37 -17.66 -18.53 -9.41
N THR A 38 -18.04 -17.47 -10.14
CA THR A 38 -18.34 -16.15 -9.56
C THR A 38 -19.72 -16.05 -8.92
N ILE A 39 -20.64 -16.93 -9.26
CA ILE A 39 -22.04 -16.90 -8.76
C ILE A 39 -22.14 -17.33 -7.27
N GLU A 40 -21.24 -18.19 -6.80
CA GLU A 40 -21.25 -18.64 -5.39
C GLU A 40 -20.57 -17.62 -4.43
N LYS A 41 -19.79 -16.67 -4.93
CA LYS A 41 -19.06 -15.67 -4.12
C LYS A 41 -20.00 -14.75 -3.32
N ASN A 42 -21.20 -14.47 -3.80
CA ASN A 42 -22.11 -13.53 -3.16
C ASN A 42 -22.84 -14.09 -1.93
N GLN A 43 -22.97 -15.41 -1.80
CA GLN A 43 -23.74 -16.02 -0.71
C GLN A 43 -23.07 -15.92 0.67
N PHE A 44 -21.74 -15.91 0.75
CA PHE A 44 -21.02 -15.82 2.02
C PHE A 44 -20.97 -14.38 2.58
N VAL A 45 -21.04 -13.38 1.73
CA VAL A 45 -20.97 -11.96 2.11
C VAL A 45 -22.22 -11.55 2.90
N GLU A 46 -23.39 -12.05 2.54
CA GLU A 46 -24.67 -11.75 3.21
C GLU A 46 -24.76 -12.28 4.65
N GLN A 47 -23.87 -13.22 5.03
CA GLN A 47 -23.89 -13.84 6.36
C GLN A 47 -23.02 -13.12 7.39
N SER A 48 -22.17 -12.19 6.97
CA SER A 48 -21.28 -11.46 7.87
C SER A 48 -22.02 -10.30 8.53
N ASN A 49 -21.97 -10.23 9.87
CA ASN A 49 -22.45 -9.07 10.60
C ASN A 49 -21.38 -7.97 10.57
N ILE A 50 -21.46 -7.08 9.58
CA ILE A 50 -20.47 -6.03 9.30
C ILE A 50 -20.29 -5.09 10.48
N ASP A 51 -21.40 -4.69 11.14
CA ASP A 51 -21.37 -3.81 12.32
C ASP A 51 -20.51 -4.39 13.45
N SER A 52 -20.56 -5.71 13.64
CA SER A 52 -19.78 -6.39 14.68
C SER A 52 -18.28 -6.42 14.43
N LEU A 53 -17.86 -6.16 13.18
CA LEU A 53 -16.44 -6.07 12.81
C LEU A 53 -15.83 -4.69 13.10
N ILE A 54 -16.66 -3.69 13.48
CA ILE A 54 -16.22 -2.35 13.87
C ILE A 54 -16.45 -2.16 15.37
N ARG A 55 -15.45 -2.51 16.17
CA ARG A 55 -15.48 -2.44 17.65
C ARG A 55 -14.99 -1.07 18.13
N ILE A 56 -15.51 0.00 17.50
CA ILE A 56 -15.32 1.40 17.88
C ILE A 56 -16.68 1.93 18.31
N TYR A 57 -16.91 2.12 19.60
CA TYR A 57 -18.20 2.51 20.17
C TYR A 57 -18.22 3.97 20.60
N ASP A 58 -17.06 4.54 20.91
CA ASP A 58 -16.88 5.93 21.28
C ASP A 58 -15.52 6.47 20.82
N LYS A 59 -15.30 7.78 21.05
CA LYS A 59 -14.04 8.43 20.67
C LYS A 59 -12.81 7.86 21.40
N SER A 60 -12.99 7.35 22.62
CA SER A 60 -11.87 6.77 23.38
C SER A 60 -11.37 5.46 22.75
N ASP A 61 -12.24 4.76 22.02
CA ASP A 61 -11.83 3.55 21.31
C ASP A 61 -10.94 3.87 20.11
N ILE A 62 -11.14 5.02 19.46
CA ILE A 62 -10.26 5.52 18.40
C ILE A 62 -8.84 5.70 18.95
N ASP A 63 -8.70 6.40 20.07
CA ASP A 63 -7.41 6.61 20.71
C ASP A 63 -6.77 5.30 21.18
N LYS A 64 -7.57 4.40 21.78
CA LYS A 64 -7.09 3.06 22.18
C LYS A 64 -6.58 2.24 20.99
N LYS A 65 -7.30 2.27 19.85
CA LYS A 65 -6.89 1.55 18.64
C LYS A 65 -5.61 2.13 18.05
N ARG A 66 -5.46 3.46 17.98
CA ARG A 66 -4.23 4.11 17.54
C ARG A 66 -3.06 3.82 18.46
N ASN A 67 -3.28 3.86 19.78
CA ASN A 67 -2.26 3.49 20.76
C ASN A 67 -1.86 2.01 20.60
N PHE A 68 -2.84 1.11 20.40
CA PHE A 68 -2.54 -0.29 20.13
C PHE A 68 -1.68 -0.44 18.87
N LEU A 69 -2.01 0.24 17.77
CA LEU A 69 -1.22 0.18 16.53
C LEU A 69 0.21 0.68 16.79
N THR A 70 0.38 1.78 17.52
CA THR A 70 1.70 2.33 17.84
C THR A 70 2.50 1.36 18.71
N GLU A 71 1.86 0.75 19.71
CA GLU A 71 2.44 -0.27 20.58
C GLU A 71 2.82 -1.51 19.78
N PHE A 72 1.91 -1.99 18.92
CA PHE A 72 2.12 -3.17 18.09
C PHE A 72 3.32 -3.02 17.16
N PHE A 73 3.44 -1.90 16.46
CA PHE A 73 4.55 -1.72 15.51
C PHE A 73 5.87 -1.37 16.19
N TRP A 74 5.88 -0.55 17.23
CA TRP A 74 7.10 0.06 17.77
C TRP A 74 7.35 -0.17 19.26
N ASP A 75 6.51 -0.93 19.93
CA ASP A 75 6.60 -1.16 21.38
C ASP A 75 6.64 0.16 22.18
N VAL A 76 5.83 1.13 21.74
CA VAL A 76 5.65 2.43 22.42
C VAL A 76 4.24 2.95 22.21
N GLY A 77 3.64 3.53 23.25
CA GLY A 77 2.24 3.97 23.22
C GLY A 77 1.97 5.29 22.51
N SER A 78 2.91 5.86 21.75
CA SER A 78 2.65 7.09 20.98
C SER A 78 3.66 7.33 19.86
N LEU A 79 3.24 7.94 18.74
CA LEU A 79 4.11 8.33 17.64
C LEU A 79 5.24 9.29 18.03
N GLN A 80 5.02 10.15 19.02
CA GLN A 80 6.09 11.04 19.50
C GLN A 80 7.27 10.24 20.06
N ARG A 81 7.02 9.15 20.77
CA ARG A 81 8.08 8.26 21.29
C ARG A 81 8.73 7.45 20.17
N VAL A 82 8.02 7.12 19.10
CA VAL A 82 8.61 6.49 17.90
C VAL A 82 9.63 7.43 17.29
N LYS A 83 9.28 8.72 17.12
CA LYS A 83 10.17 9.74 16.57
C LYS A 83 11.50 9.83 17.32
N ASP A 84 11.47 9.66 18.63
CA ASP A 84 12.66 9.73 19.49
C ASP A 84 13.55 8.48 19.37
N LYS A 85 13.00 7.35 18.90
CA LYS A 85 13.72 6.07 18.72
C LYS A 85 14.33 5.90 17.33
N LEU A 86 13.70 6.43 16.29
CA LEU A 86 14.14 6.23 14.91
C LEU A 86 15.27 7.21 14.54
N GLN A 87 16.26 6.69 13.81
CA GLN A 87 17.35 7.50 13.28
C GLN A 87 16.84 8.32 12.08
N LEU A 88 17.45 9.49 11.86
CA LEU A 88 17.18 10.28 10.65
C LEU A 88 17.71 9.54 9.41
N PRO A 89 17.08 9.71 8.23
CA PRO A 89 17.58 9.10 7.00
C PRO A 89 18.93 9.71 6.59
N GLU A 90 19.78 8.91 5.93
CA GLU A 90 20.90 9.47 5.16
C GLU A 90 20.34 10.20 3.94
N VAL A 91 20.78 11.44 3.73
CA VAL A 91 20.27 12.30 2.66
C VAL A 91 21.35 12.64 1.66
N LYS A 92 21.13 12.29 0.37
CA LYS A 92 21.92 12.75 -0.76
C LYS A 92 21.08 13.71 -1.60
N SER A 93 21.37 14.99 -1.50
CA SER A 93 20.68 16.01 -2.29
C SER A 93 21.20 16.07 -3.73
N ASN A 94 20.32 16.44 -4.68
CA ASN A 94 20.66 16.68 -6.08
C ASN A 94 21.32 15.48 -6.79
N ILE A 95 20.75 14.28 -6.62
CA ILE A 95 21.17 13.12 -7.40
C ILE A 95 20.70 13.26 -8.86
N SER A 96 21.45 12.65 -9.78
CA SER A 96 21.06 12.52 -11.19
C SER A 96 20.61 11.08 -11.44
N ASP A 97 19.41 10.91 -11.98
CA ASP A 97 18.91 9.62 -12.41
C ASP A 97 18.32 9.72 -13.82
N SER A 98 18.87 8.93 -14.75
CA SER A 98 18.50 8.96 -16.16
C SER A 98 17.05 8.56 -16.43
N ASN A 99 16.41 7.84 -15.51
CA ASN A 99 15.00 7.43 -15.63
C ASN A 99 14.04 8.64 -15.59
N TYR A 100 14.46 9.76 -15.00
CA TYR A 100 13.63 10.95 -14.79
C TYR A 100 14.09 12.18 -15.59
N LYS A 101 15.02 11.99 -16.55
CA LYS A 101 15.57 13.09 -17.37
C LYS A 101 14.51 13.82 -18.24
N ASP A 102 13.39 13.20 -18.48
CA ASP A 102 12.25 13.71 -19.27
C ASP A 102 11.22 14.49 -18.42
N PHE A 103 11.43 14.61 -17.12
CA PHE A 103 10.56 15.40 -16.23
C PHE A 103 10.85 16.89 -16.42
N GLN A 104 9.88 17.63 -16.98
CA GLN A 104 10.04 19.05 -17.30
C GLN A 104 9.98 19.97 -16.07
N ASN A 105 9.12 19.62 -15.08
CA ASN A 105 8.93 20.41 -13.87
C ASN A 105 9.71 19.82 -12.69
N LEU A 106 10.96 19.43 -12.91
CA LEU A 106 11.82 18.82 -11.90
C LEU A 106 13.02 19.72 -11.59
N LYS A 107 13.02 20.32 -10.41
CA LYS A 107 14.15 21.12 -9.91
C LYS A 107 15.29 20.23 -9.39
N ARG A 108 14.97 19.19 -8.63
CA ARG A 108 15.97 18.27 -8.06
C ARG A 108 15.34 16.98 -7.57
N ILE A 109 16.18 15.95 -7.45
CA ILE A 109 15.87 14.69 -6.76
C ILE A 109 16.77 14.59 -5.53
N GLY A 110 16.17 14.37 -4.36
CA GLY A 110 16.87 13.93 -3.15
C GLY A 110 16.73 12.44 -2.96
N ARG A 111 17.81 11.74 -2.60
CA ARG A 111 17.75 10.34 -2.16
C ARG A 111 17.82 10.30 -0.65
N LEU A 112 16.86 9.62 -0.04
CA LEU A 112 16.78 9.33 1.40
C LEU A 112 16.97 7.83 1.59
N THR A 113 17.87 7.46 2.50
CA THR A 113 18.09 6.05 2.85
C THR A 113 17.86 5.88 4.34
N VAL A 114 16.94 4.99 4.69
CA VAL A 114 16.62 4.59 6.07
C VAL A 114 17.25 3.22 6.30
N GLU A 115 18.18 3.14 7.24
CA GLU A 115 18.74 1.88 7.72
C GLU A 115 17.85 1.33 8.83
N MET A 116 17.55 0.04 8.75
CA MET A 116 16.69 -0.68 9.69
C MET A 116 17.40 -1.91 10.25
N GLU A 117 16.74 -2.63 11.14
CA GLU A 117 17.29 -3.84 11.76
C GLU A 117 17.59 -4.93 10.71
N TYR A 118 18.44 -5.86 11.06
CA TYR A 118 18.90 -6.98 10.21
C TYR A 118 19.60 -6.55 8.92
N GLY A 119 20.12 -5.32 8.88
CA GLY A 119 20.76 -4.77 7.68
C GLY A 119 19.79 -4.47 6.54
N ILE A 120 18.49 -4.47 6.80
CA ILE A 120 17.48 -4.06 5.83
C ILE A 120 17.54 -2.53 5.68
N ASN A 121 17.43 -2.04 4.46
CA ASN A 121 17.28 -0.61 4.21
C ASN A 121 16.07 -0.28 3.35
N SER A 122 15.72 1.00 3.33
CA SER A 122 14.75 1.56 2.42
C SER A 122 15.31 2.79 1.73
N VAL A 123 15.24 2.80 0.41
CA VAL A 123 15.66 3.91 -0.45
C VAL A 123 14.40 4.60 -0.99
N SER A 124 14.34 5.91 -0.75
CA SER A 124 13.23 6.76 -1.22
C SER A 124 13.79 7.94 -2.02
N TYR A 125 13.00 8.40 -3.00
CA TYR A 125 13.34 9.61 -3.76
C TYR A 125 12.37 10.73 -3.46
N LEU A 126 12.90 11.91 -3.17
CA LEU A 126 12.15 13.15 -3.00
C LEU A 126 12.26 13.98 -4.28
N PHE A 127 11.20 14.06 -5.05
CA PHE A 127 11.08 14.85 -6.26
C PHE A 127 10.55 16.24 -5.89
N VAL A 128 11.36 17.28 -6.12
CA VAL A 128 10.99 18.66 -5.83
C VAL A 128 10.75 19.40 -7.14
N PRO A 129 9.56 19.98 -7.36
CA PRO A 129 9.25 20.73 -8.57
C PRO A 129 9.97 22.09 -8.57
N GLU A 130 9.98 22.78 -9.72
CA GLU A 130 10.56 24.12 -9.85
C GLU A 130 9.88 25.14 -8.92
N GLN A 131 8.57 25.05 -8.77
CA GLN A 131 7.78 25.92 -7.91
C GLN A 131 6.85 25.09 -7.01
N PRO A 132 7.32 24.64 -5.83
CA PRO A 132 6.51 23.81 -4.94
C PRO A 132 5.27 24.53 -4.43
N ASN A 133 4.13 23.82 -4.39
CA ASN A 133 2.85 24.32 -3.86
C ASN A 133 2.67 24.09 -2.34
N GLU A 134 3.74 23.75 -1.62
CA GLU A 134 3.76 23.49 -0.18
C GLU A 134 2.93 22.25 0.25
N LYS A 135 2.59 21.37 -0.69
CA LYS A 135 1.90 20.10 -0.42
C LYS A 135 2.84 18.93 -0.75
N LEU A 136 2.80 17.91 0.09
CA LEU A 136 3.57 16.68 -0.08
C LEU A 136 2.65 15.52 -0.46
N ILE A 137 3.02 14.81 -1.52
CA ILE A 137 2.48 13.50 -1.86
C ILE A 137 3.47 12.43 -1.41
N LEU A 138 3.05 11.52 -0.55
CA LEU A 138 3.77 10.28 -0.28
C LEU A 138 3.21 9.22 -1.24
N TYR A 139 4.00 8.86 -2.25
CA TYR A 139 3.64 7.79 -3.18
C TYR A 139 4.32 6.49 -2.76
N HIS A 140 3.54 5.45 -2.51
CA HIS A 140 4.05 4.14 -2.11
C HIS A 140 3.74 3.09 -3.19
N GLN A 141 4.80 2.53 -3.78
CA GLN A 141 4.69 1.44 -4.76
C GLN A 141 4.36 0.12 -4.03
N GLY A 142 3.65 -0.78 -4.73
CA GLY A 142 3.30 -2.09 -4.20
C GLY A 142 4.31 -3.19 -4.53
N HIS A 143 3.85 -4.45 -4.47
CA HIS A 143 4.67 -5.65 -4.67
C HIS A 143 5.27 -5.80 -6.08
N GLY A 144 4.83 -5.01 -7.04
CA GLY A 144 5.38 -5.02 -8.41
C GLY A 144 6.87 -4.64 -8.49
N GLY A 145 7.46 -4.07 -7.43
CA GLY A 145 8.89 -3.78 -7.33
C GLY A 145 9.23 -2.32 -7.02
N ASP A 146 10.04 -1.69 -7.86
CA ASP A 146 10.53 -0.34 -7.66
C ASP A 146 9.45 0.73 -7.89
N PHE A 147 9.51 1.84 -7.15
CA PHE A 147 8.64 3.01 -7.37
C PHE A 147 8.82 3.66 -8.75
N LEU A 148 9.86 3.30 -9.50
CA LEU A 148 10.01 3.66 -10.91
C LEU A 148 8.83 3.20 -11.75
N LEU A 149 8.18 2.09 -11.40
CA LEU A 149 6.96 1.63 -12.07
C LEU A 149 5.81 2.64 -11.96
N GLY A 150 5.83 3.48 -10.92
CA GLY A 150 4.90 4.59 -10.73
C GLY A 150 5.35 5.92 -11.30
N LYS A 151 6.29 5.92 -12.27
CA LYS A 151 6.85 7.13 -12.89
C LYS A 151 5.77 8.10 -13.38
N ASP A 152 4.71 7.59 -13.99
CA ASP A 152 3.61 8.43 -14.49
C ASP A 152 2.82 9.08 -13.35
N THR A 153 2.62 8.37 -12.24
CA THR A 153 2.02 8.93 -11.02
C THR A 153 2.91 10.05 -10.44
N ILE A 154 4.20 9.81 -10.30
CA ILE A 154 5.17 10.80 -9.81
C ILE A 154 5.13 12.05 -10.71
N LYS A 155 5.22 11.84 -12.03
CA LYS A 155 5.17 12.91 -13.02
C LYS A 155 3.87 13.72 -12.94
N PHE A 156 2.73 13.04 -12.81
CA PHE A 156 1.41 13.67 -12.75
C PHE A 156 1.30 14.70 -11.62
N PHE A 157 1.80 14.36 -10.43
CA PHE A 157 1.79 15.27 -9.29
C PHE A 157 2.89 16.33 -9.37
N LEU A 158 4.07 15.96 -9.83
CA LEU A 158 5.18 16.90 -10.03
C LEU A 158 4.80 18.02 -11.02
N ASP A 159 4.15 17.67 -12.14
CA ASP A 159 3.67 18.63 -13.15
C ASP A 159 2.60 19.60 -12.58
N ARG A 160 2.03 19.28 -11.41
CA ARG A 160 1.08 20.11 -10.64
C ARG A 160 1.70 20.79 -9.43
N ASN A 161 3.03 20.88 -9.42
CA ASN A 161 3.82 21.54 -8.38
C ASN A 161 3.78 20.86 -6.99
N PHE A 162 3.32 19.62 -6.89
CA PHE A 162 3.46 18.87 -5.65
C PHE A 162 4.90 18.38 -5.49
N THR A 163 5.42 18.45 -4.27
CA THR A 163 6.60 17.67 -3.91
C THR A 163 6.16 16.21 -3.72
N VAL A 164 6.93 15.26 -4.27
CA VAL A 164 6.58 13.83 -4.21
C VAL A 164 7.70 13.07 -3.52
N LEU A 165 7.39 12.37 -2.45
CA LEU A 165 8.25 11.35 -1.83
C LEU A 165 7.80 9.99 -2.34
N SER A 166 8.69 9.27 -3.04
CA SER A 166 8.36 7.94 -3.56
C SER A 166 9.10 6.86 -2.79
N ILE A 167 8.37 5.82 -2.40
CA ILE A 167 8.82 4.73 -1.51
C ILE A 167 8.47 3.39 -2.16
N SER A 168 9.37 2.41 -2.07
CA SER A 168 9.09 1.00 -2.39
C SER A 168 8.89 0.18 -1.12
N MET A 169 8.20 -0.95 -1.23
CA MET A 169 8.04 -1.88 -0.11
C MET A 169 9.39 -2.47 0.33
N PRO A 170 9.54 -2.93 1.58
CA PRO A 170 10.75 -3.58 2.05
C PRO A 170 11.22 -4.68 1.09
N LEU A 171 12.52 -4.86 0.94
CA LEU A 171 13.16 -5.88 0.09
C LEU A 171 12.88 -5.75 -1.42
N LEU A 172 12.17 -4.71 -1.86
CA LEU A 172 11.80 -4.51 -3.26
C LEU A 172 12.44 -3.23 -3.84
N GLY A 173 12.54 -3.20 -5.16
CA GLY A 173 13.06 -2.05 -5.89
C GLY A 173 14.54 -1.79 -5.58
N MET A 174 14.88 -0.57 -5.15
CA MET A 174 16.23 -0.18 -4.75
C MET A 174 16.60 -0.59 -3.32
N ASN A 175 15.66 -1.18 -2.57
CA ASN A 175 15.91 -1.68 -1.23
C ASN A 175 16.75 -2.98 -1.32
N ASN A 176 17.62 -3.19 -0.34
CA ASN A 176 18.47 -4.36 -0.33
C ASN A 176 17.73 -5.63 0.11
N GLN A 177 18.36 -6.77 -0.15
CA GLN A 177 17.93 -8.11 0.25
C GLN A 177 19.05 -8.74 1.07
N PRO A 178 19.17 -8.42 2.37
CA PRO A 178 20.31 -8.84 3.18
C PRO A 178 20.20 -10.30 3.61
N ILE A 179 21.34 -10.87 4.00
CA ILE A 179 21.39 -12.14 4.72
C ILE A 179 21.28 -11.85 6.22
N ALA A 180 20.16 -12.25 6.82
CA ALA A 180 19.93 -12.15 8.25
C ALA A 180 20.33 -13.44 8.97
N GLU A 181 20.96 -13.32 10.14
CA GLU A 181 21.17 -14.44 11.05
C GLU A 181 20.00 -14.50 12.04
N ILE A 182 19.29 -15.63 12.05
CA ILE A 182 18.06 -15.82 12.82
C ILE A 182 18.25 -16.96 13.80
N ASP A 183 17.97 -16.72 15.06
CA ASP A 183 18.14 -17.69 16.15
C ASP A 183 17.38 -18.99 15.85
N GLY A 184 18.11 -20.12 15.91
CA GLY A 184 17.56 -21.44 15.65
C GLY A 184 17.29 -21.76 14.17
N LEU A 185 17.39 -20.77 13.25
CA LEU A 185 17.12 -20.95 11.82
C LEU A 185 18.37 -20.75 10.95
N GLY A 186 19.41 -20.05 11.48
CA GLY A 186 20.67 -19.82 10.77
C GLY A 186 20.63 -18.60 9.86
N LYS A 187 21.47 -18.60 8.80
CA LYS A 187 21.59 -17.49 7.86
C LYS A 187 20.61 -17.64 6.72
N ILE A 188 19.72 -16.68 6.57
CA ILE A 188 18.65 -16.67 5.57
C ILE A 188 18.75 -15.36 4.76
N GLU A 189 18.78 -15.49 3.43
CA GLU A 189 18.62 -14.35 2.52
C GLU A 189 17.16 -13.92 2.53
N LEU A 190 16.92 -12.67 2.91
CA LEU A 190 15.57 -12.08 2.93
C LEU A 190 15.28 -11.47 1.57
N ASN A 191 14.39 -12.10 0.80
CA ASN A 191 14.02 -11.66 -0.55
C ASN A 191 12.50 -11.68 -0.81
N SER A 192 11.69 -12.00 0.21
CA SER A 192 10.23 -11.95 0.12
C SER A 192 9.60 -11.52 1.45
N HIS A 193 8.43 -10.88 1.40
CA HIS A 193 7.71 -10.44 2.59
C HIS A 193 7.32 -11.62 3.49
N ASN A 194 6.97 -12.76 2.92
CA ASN A 194 6.61 -13.94 3.70
C ASN A 194 7.78 -14.52 4.52
N GLN A 195 9.03 -14.22 4.14
CA GLN A 195 10.19 -14.59 4.95
C GLN A 195 10.39 -13.67 6.16
N LEU A 196 9.88 -12.43 6.12
CA LEU A 196 10.02 -11.49 7.23
C LEU A 196 9.44 -12.05 8.53
N ARG A 197 8.39 -12.90 8.45
CA ARG A 197 7.85 -13.60 9.63
C ARG A 197 8.90 -14.41 10.41
N LEU A 198 9.98 -14.85 9.77
CA LEU A 198 11.02 -15.62 10.42
C LEU A 198 11.82 -14.79 11.44
N LEU A 199 11.81 -13.46 11.29
CA LEU A 199 12.45 -12.53 12.22
C LEU A 199 11.73 -12.48 13.59
N GLU A 200 10.47 -12.93 13.68
CA GLU A 200 9.73 -13.06 14.92
C GLU A 200 10.42 -14.01 15.92
N ALA A 201 11.21 -14.97 15.42
CA ALA A 201 12.00 -15.88 16.25
C ALA A 201 13.00 -15.14 17.17
N ASN A 202 13.38 -13.91 16.83
CA ASN A 202 14.28 -13.06 17.61
C ASN A 202 13.53 -12.09 18.53
N ASN A 203 12.25 -12.32 18.84
CA ASN A 203 11.36 -11.39 19.53
C ASN A 203 11.29 -10.01 18.86
N PHE A 204 11.35 -9.98 17.55
CA PHE A 204 11.28 -8.79 16.74
C PHE A 204 9.95 -8.74 15.99
N ASN A 205 9.31 -7.57 15.93
CA ASN A 205 8.12 -7.38 15.12
C ASN A 205 8.49 -6.85 13.71
N PRO A 206 8.55 -7.72 12.69
CA PRO A 206 8.95 -7.32 11.35
C PRO A 206 7.92 -6.44 10.63
N MET A 207 6.70 -6.34 11.14
CA MET A 207 5.66 -5.44 10.59
C MET A 207 6.10 -3.97 10.61
N LYS A 208 6.95 -3.56 11.57
CA LYS A 208 7.49 -2.19 11.61
C LYS A 208 8.31 -1.82 10.38
N LEU A 209 8.99 -2.78 9.74
CA LEU A 209 9.83 -2.56 8.55
C LEU A 209 9.07 -1.94 7.38
N PHE A 210 7.75 -2.11 7.33
CA PHE A 210 6.89 -1.49 6.32
C PHE A 210 6.59 -0.02 6.62
N LEU A 211 6.64 0.38 7.89
CA LEU A 211 6.22 1.72 8.34
C LEU A 211 7.40 2.62 8.72
N ASP A 212 8.51 2.07 9.20
CA ASP A 212 9.71 2.81 9.59
C ASP A 212 10.19 3.78 8.51
N PRO A 213 10.28 3.36 7.22
CA PRO A 213 10.71 4.26 6.16
C PRO A 213 9.77 5.45 5.98
N VAL A 214 8.46 5.20 6.04
CA VAL A 214 7.44 6.26 5.89
C VAL A 214 7.56 7.25 7.05
N HIS A 215 7.59 6.74 8.29
CA HIS A 215 7.64 7.55 9.50
C HIS A 215 8.93 8.37 9.61
N THR A 216 10.07 7.73 9.36
CA THR A 216 11.40 8.37 9.41
C THR A 216 11.52 9.48 8.38
N ASN A 217 11.15 9.21 7.13
CA ASN A 217 11.19 10.20 6.07
C ASN A 217 10.22 11.34 6.31
N LEU A 218 9.00 11.06 6.77
CA LEU A 218 8.02 12.10 7.05
C LEU A 218 8.48 13.01 8.20
N ASN A 219 9.07 12.45 9.27
CA ASN A 219 9.63 13.25 10.37
C ASN A 219 10.80 14.13 9.92
N PHE A 220 11.66 13.62 9.02
CA PHE A 220 12.73 14.41 8.43
C PHE A 220 12.16 15.56 7.59
N LEU A 221 11.20 15.25 6.71
CA LEU A 221 10.59 16.25 5.82
C LEU A 221 9.81 17.31 6.58
N ASP A 222 9.10 16.92 7.65
CA ASP A 222 8.37 17.82 8.53
C ASP A 222 9.30 18.84 9.24
N LYS A 223 10.52 18.42 9.52
CA LYS A 223 11.56 19.29 10.12
C LYS A 223 12.25 20.21 9.09
N GLU A 224 12.51 19.69 7.89
CA GLU A 224 13.31 20.39 6.88
C GLU A 224 12.48 21.25 5.92
N TYR A 225 11.17 21.00 5.84
CA TYR A 225 10.24 21.69 4.95
C TYR A 225 9.00 22.15 5.72
N ASN A 226 8.33 23.13 5.20
CA ASN A 226 7.10 23.67 5.79
C ASN A 226 5.89 23.28 4.92
N PHE A 227 5.62 21.99 4.82
CA PHE A 227 4.43 21.53 4.10
C PHE A 227 3.14 21.85 4.88
N LYS A 228 2.14 22.30 4.17
CA LYS A 228 0.81 22.61 4.72
C LYS A 228 -0.13 21.40 4.70
N ARG A 229 0.15 20.45 3.83
CA ARG A 229 -0.69 19.25 3.60
C ARG A 229 0.18 18.04 3.29
N TYR A 230 -0.27 16.91 3.79
CA TYR A 230 0.35 15.61 3.56
C TYR A 230 -0.73 14.65 3.04
N SER A 231 -0.60 14.19 1.81
CA SER A 231 -1.49 13.18 1.24
C SER A 231 -0.69 11.92 0.92
N MET A 232 -1.26 10.74 1.17
CA MET A 232 -0.61 9.46 0.89
C MET A 232 -1.38 8.67 -0.15
N ILE A 233 -0.67 8.14 -1.13
CA ILE A 233 -1.23 7.40 -2.26
C ILE A 233 -0.42 6.12 -2.41
N GLY A 234 -1.08 4.98 -2.43
CA GLY A 234 -0.39 3.71 -2.62
C GLY A 234 -1.10 2.79 -3.57
N LEU A 235 -0.33 2.00 -4.31
CA LEU A 235 -0.82 0.94 -5.18
C LEU A 235 -0.55 -0.43 -4.53
N SER A 236 -1.53 -1.35 -4.55
CA SER A 236 -1.33 -2.73 -4.10
C SER A 236 -0.81 -2.79 -2.64
N GLY A 237 0.29 -3.46 -2.36
CA GLY A 237 0.93 -3.42 -1.04
C GLY A 237 1.24 -2.01 -0.53
N GLY A 238 1.58 -1.06 -1.41
CA GLY A 238 1.71 0.34 -1.06
C GLY A 238 0.38 0.98 -0.65
N GLY A 239 -0.74 0.54 -1.24
CA GLY A 239 -2.08 0.92 -0.81
C GLY A 239 -2.42 0.35 0.57
N TRP A 240 -1.96 -0.87 0.88
CA TRP A 240 -2.03 -1.42 2.23
C TRP A 240 -1.23 -0.54 3.22
N THR A 241 0.03 -0.21 2.89
CA THR A 241 0.85 0.68 3.73
C THR A 241 0.16 2.03 3.95
N THR A 242 -0.50 2.56 2.91
CA THR A 242 -1.28 3.80 2.99
C THR A 242 -2.37 3.71 4.05
N VAL A 243 -3.18 2.64 4.04
CA VAL A 243 -4.25 2.43 5.03
C VAL A 243 -3.67 2.35 6.44
N ILE A 244 -2.66 1.50 6.65
CA ILE A 244 -2.11 1.30 7.99
C ILE A 244 -1.46 2.59 8.52
N TYR A 245 -0.61 3.23 7.70
CA TYR A 245 0.13 4.40 8.16
C TYR A 245 -0.78 5.60 8.43
N SER A 246 -1.76 5.84 7.56
CA SER A 246 -2.72 6.94 7.77
C SER A 246 -3.67 6.70 8.93
N ALA A 247 -3.98 5.45 9.26
CA ALA A 247 -4.74 5.12 10.47
C ALA A 247 -3.96 5.48 11.75
N VAL A 248 -2.62 5.40 11.71
CA VAL A 248 -1.73 5.69 12.86
C VAL A 248 -1.34 7.16 12.91
N ASP A 249 -0.97 7.78 11.78
CA ASP A 249 -0.42 9.13 11.72
C ASP A 249 -1.44 10.15 11.18
N GLU A 250 -1.98 10.95 12.08
CA GLU A 250 -3.01 11.95 11.77
C GLU A 250 -2.51 13.14 10.93
N ARG A 251 -1.20 13.26 10.69
CA ARG A 251 -0.66 14.26 9.75
C ARG A 251 -1.11 14.00 8.33
N ILE A 252 -1.37 12.73 7.97
CA ILE A 252 -1.93 12.40 6.65
C ILE A 252 -3.38 12.85 6.60
N SER A 253 -3.62 13.91 5.85
CA SER A 253 -4.97 14.48 5.70
C SER A 253 -5.82 13.68 4.73
N GLU A 254 -5.27 13.32 3.58
CA GLU A 254 -5.95 12.52 2.57
C GLU A 254 -5.12 11.26 2.26
N SER A 255 -5.79 10.12 2.26
CA SER A 255 -5.20 8.84 1.93
C SER A 255 -5.98 8.14 0.81
N PHE A 256 -5.24 7.60 -0.15
CA PHE A 256 -5.80 6.94 -1.34
C PHE A 256 -5.16 5.57 -1.50
N SER A 257 -5.90 4.53 -1.16
CA SER A 257 -5.48 3.14 -1.29
C SER A 257 -6.01 2.53 -2.58
N VAL A 258 -5.15 2.34 -3.58
CA VAL A 258 -5.52 1.78 -4.88
C VAL A 258 -5.24 0.29 -4.90
N ALA A 259 -6.27 -0.55 -5.06
CA ALA A 259 -6.20 -2.01 -5.07
C ALA A 259 -5.31 -2.55 -3.92
N GLY A 260 -5.39 -1.94 -2.72
CA GLY A 260 -4.40 -2.16 -1.64
C GLY A 260 -4.93 -2.93 -0.45
N SER A 261 -6.23 -3.01 -0.26
CA SER A 261 -6.81 -3.68 0.90
C SER A 261 -8.27 -4.09 0.67
N MET A 262 -8.68 -5.15 1.37
CA MET A 262 -10.05 -5.65 1.39
C MET A 262 -10.29 -6.35 2.74
N PRO A 263 -11.46 -6.20 3.38
CA PRO A 263 -11.80 -6.95 4.58
C PRO A 263 -11.74 -8.47 4.35
N PHE A 264 -11.33 -9.25 5.37
CA PHE A 264 -11.12 -10.69 5.23
C PHE A 264 -12.34 -11.46 4.76
N TYR A 265 -13.55 -11.09 5.19
CA TYR A 265 -14.78 -11.78 4.79
C TYR A 265 -15.08 -11.67 3.28
N LEU A 266 -14.41 -10.76 2.57
CA LEU A 266 -14.51 -10.60 1.12
C LEU A 266 -13.36 -11.31 0.36
N ARG A 267 -12.31 -11.78 1.05
CA ARG A 267 -11.14 -12.42 0.45
C ARG A 267 -11.38 -13.89 0.16
N VAL A 268 -12.27 -14.19 -0.77
CA VAL A 268 -12.63 -15.56 -1.15
C VAL A 268 -11.72 -16.18 -2.20
N ASP A 269 -10.97 -15.35 -2.93
CA ASP A 269 -9.96 -15.79 -3.89
C ASP A 269 -8.58 -15.86 -3.22
N ALA A 270 -7.77 -16.87 -3.57
CA ALA A 270 -6.41 -16.99 -3.03
C ALA A 270 -5.53 -15.78 -3.36
N ARG A 271 -5.80 -15.10 -4.48
CA ARG A 271 -5.10 -13.87 -4.89
C ARG A 271 -5.37 -12.69 -3.96
N ASP A 272 -6.53 -12.69 -3.30
CA ASP A 272 -6.92 -11.62 -2.37
C ASP A 272 -6.38 -11.85 -0.95
N MET A 273 -5.78 -13.00 -0.65
CA MET A 273 -5.24 -13.25 0.70
C MET A 273 -4.15 -12.28 1.07
N GLY A 274 -3.23 -11.99 0.15
CA GLY A 274 -2.09 -11.13 0.41
C GLY A 274 -0.93 -11.84 1.11
N ASP A 275 0.14 -11.09 1.35
CA ASP A 275 1.36 -11.57 1.99
C ASP A 275 1.31 -11.47 3.52
N TYR A 276 2.43 -11.71 4.18
CA TYR A 276 2.59 -11.71 5.63
C TYR A 276 1.98 -10.47 6.30
N GLU A 277 2.27 -9.27 5.79
CA GLU A 277 1.81 -8.01 6.35
C GLU A 277 0.29 -7.84 6.24
N GLN A 278 -0.32 -8.42 5.22
CA GLN A 278 -1.77 -8.31 4.97
C GLN A 278 -2.58 -9.36 5.72
N THR A 279 -1.93 -10.35 6.34
CA THR A 279 -2.58 -11.48 7.00
C THR A 279 -2.13 -11.70 8.44
N ASN A 280 -1.32 -10.80 9.02
CA ASN A 280 -0.80 -10.94 10.38
C ASN A 280 -1.96 -10.98 11.39
N ILE A 281 -2.18 -12.14 12.04
CA ILE A 281 -3.34 -12.38 12.89
C ILE A 281 -3.29 -11.53 14.18
N ASP A 282 -2.10 -11.29 14.73
CA ASP A 282 -1.93 -10.52 15.96
C ASP A 282 -2.32 -9.05 15.76
N LEU A 283 -2.18 -8.54 14.54
CA LEU A 283 -2.69 -7.22 14.16
C LEU A 283 -4.21 -7.25 13.97
N TYR A 284 -4.70 -8.08 13.03
CA TYR A 284 -6.07 -7.94 12.53
C TYR A 284 -7.14 -8.52 13.46
N GLN A 285 -6.80 -9.39 14.40
CA GLN A 285 -7.75 -9.77 15.46
C GLN A 285 -8.01 -8.62 16.45
N ASN A 286 -7.09 -7.66 16.57
CA ASN A 286 -7.20 -6.50 17.46
C ASN A 286 -7.73 -5.25 16.76
N VAL A 287 -7.35 -5.04 15.49
CA VAL A 287 -7.83 -3.92 14.65
C VAL A 287 -8.20 -4.46 13.28
N SER A 288 -9.51 -4.59 13.01
CA SER A 288 -10.00 -5.08 11.71
C SER A 288 -9.73 -4.06 10.59
N TYR A 289 -9.79 -4.52 9.33
CA TYR A 289 -9.68 -3.61 8.18
C TYR A 289 -10.74 -2.51 8.20
N LEU A 290 -11.96 -2.81 8.62
CA LEU A 290 -13.02 -1.80 8.72
C LEU A 290 -12.71 -0.76 9.81
N GLU A 291 -12.13 -1.20 10.92
CA GLU A 291 -11.66 -0.28 11.97
C GLU A 291 -10.51 0.59 11.48
N LEU A 292 -9.59 0.05 10.68
CA LEU A 292 -8.52 0.84 10.03
C LEU A 292 -9.11 1.92 9.11
N TYR A 293 -10.13 1.61 8.32
CA TYR A 293 -10.79 2.61 7.46
C TYR A 293 -11.46 3.71 8.27
N VAL A 294 -12.06 3.37 9.40
CA VAL A 294 -12.61 4.37 10.34
C VAL A 294 -11.49 5.26 10.89
N LEU A 295 -10.38 4.68 11.37
CA LEU A 295 -9.26 5.42 11.94
C LEU A 295 -8.60 6.36 10.91
N ASP A 296 -8.48 5.88 9.66
CA ASP A 296 -7.87 6.62 8.57
C ASP A 296 -8.77 7.80 8.14
N GLY A 297 -10.06 7.54 7.96
CA GLY A 297 -11.01 8.58 7.54
C GLY A 297 -11.44 9.53 8.65
N TYR A 298 -11.26 9.20 9.95
CA TYR A 298 -11.72 10.01 11.07
C TYR A 298 -10.75 11.14 11.41
N GLY A 299 -11.29 12.35 11.52
CA GLY A 299 -10.59 13.56 11.96
C GLY A 299 -11.03 14.80 11.17
N ASP A 300 -10.70 15.99 11.68
CA ASP A 300 -11.03 17.25 11.03
C ASP A 300 -10.22 17.43 9.74
N GLY A 301 -10.92 17.57 8.60
CA GLY A 301 -10.28 17.65 7.29
C GLY A 301 -9.60 16.36 6.83
N ARG A 302 -9.89 15.21 7.46
CA ARG A 302 -9.36 13.92 7.04
C ARG A 302 -10.32 13.18 6.11
N LYS A 303 -9.72 12.44 5.16
CA LYS A 303 -10.45 11.64 4.18
C LYS A 303 -9.66 10.40 3.81
N HIS A 304 -10.32 9.26 3.86
CA HIS A 304 -9.81 8.02 3.27
C HIS A 304 -10.63 7.62 2.05
N VAL A 305 -9.95 7.32 0.96
CA VAL A 305 -10.56 6.82 -0.27
C VAL A 305 -9.95 5.48 -0.65
N GLN A 306 -10.77 4.44 -0.66
CA GLN A 306 -10.40 3.21 -1.36
C GLN A 306 -10.70 3.34 -2.84
N ILE A 307 -9.75 2.98 -3.68
CA ILE A 307 -9.88 2.95 -5.13
C ILE A 307 -9.77 1.52 -5.60
N PHE A 308 -10.84 0.99 -6.18
CA PHE A 308 -10.84 -0.33 -6.80
C PHE A 308 -10.74 -0.21 -8.32
N ASN A 309 -9.83 -0.96 -8.91
CA ASN A 309 -9.84 -1.23 -10.33
C ASN A 309 -10.89 -2.33 -10.57
N LYS A 310 -11.98 -2.01 -11.23
CA LYS A 310 -13.15 -2.91 -11.38
C LYS A 310 -12.82 -4.29 -11.90
N ASN A 311 -11.94 -4.34 -12.88
CA ASN A 311 -11.52 -5.57 -13.55
C ASN A 311 -10.03 -5.85 -13.30
N ASP A 312 -9.56 -5.65 -12.06
CA ASP A 312 -8.17 -5.89 -11.70
C ASP A 312 -7.82 -7.37 -11.87
N PRO A 313 -6.81 -7.71 -12.68
CA PRO A 313 -6.43 -9.11 -12.92
C PRO A 313 -5.63 -9.71 -11.76
N CYS A 314 -5.13 -8.86 -10.83
CA CYS A 314 -4.34 -9.28 -9.69
C CYS A 314 -5.22 -9.59 -8.48
N CYS A 315 -5.80 -8.56 -7.89
CA CYS A 315 -6.29 -8.66 -6.52
C CYS A 315 -7.23 -7.50 -6.15
N PHE A 316 -8.07 -7.72 -5.11
CA PHE A 316 -8.94 -6.71 -4.51
C PHE A 316 -9.83 -5.98 -5.52
N SER A 317 -10.68 -6.72 -6.20
CA SER A 317 -11.63 -6.20 -7.18
C SER A 317 -13.07 -6.55 -6.83
N GLY A 318 -14.03 -6.06 -7.62
CA GLY A 318 -15.45 -6.38 -7.50
C GLY A 318 -16.23 -5.38 -6.65
N ASN A 319 -17.48 -5.75 -6.32
CA ASN A 319 -18.46 -4.86 -5.68
C ASN A 319 -18.62 -5.10 -4.17
N GLY A 320 -17.73 -5.89 -3.54
CA GLY A 320 -17.83 -6.22 -2.12
C GLY A 320 -17.83 -4.99 -1.19
N TYR A 321 -17.28 -3.86 -1.64
CA TYR A 321 -17.27 -2.60 -0.90
C TYR A 321 -18.68 -2.08 -0.56
N GLU A 322 -19.70 -2.40 -1.35
CA GLU A 322 -21.09 -2.01 -1.12
C GLU A 322 -21.62 -2.51 0.23
N THR A 323 -21.00 -3.58 0.79
CA THR A 323 -21.39 -4.13 2.08
C THR A 323 -20.92 -3.30 3.26
N TYR A 324 -19.89 -2.49 3.13
CA TYR A 324 -19.28 -1.78 4.25
C TYR A 324 -19.10 -0.26 4.07
N GLU A 325 -19.18 0.28 2.86
CA GLU A 325 -18.92 1.71 2.63
C GLU A 325 -19.82 2.60 3.49
N SER A 326 -21.13 2.37 3.47
CA SER A 326 -22.07 3.13 4.29
C SER A 326 -21.82 2.91 5.79
N VAL A 327 -21.56 1.67 6.20
CA VAL A 327 -21.32 1.33 7.61
C VAL A 327 -20.10 2.05 8.17
N VAL A 328 -18.98 2.10 7.43
CA VAL A 328 -17.77 2.83 7.82
C VAL A 328 -18.05 4.33 7.89
N ASN A 329 -18.75 4.91 6.89
CA ASN A 329 -19.11 6.31 6.88
C ASN A 329 -20.04 6.70 8.03
N ASP A 330 -21.03 5.87 8.35
CA ASP A 330 -21.94 6.10 9.45
C ASP A 330 -21.16 6.10 10.79
N LYS A 331 -20.19 5.20 10.94
CA LYS A 331 -19.30 5.21 12.12
C LYS A 331 -18.49 6.50 12.24
N ILE A 332 -17.85 6.95 11.16
CA ILE A 332 -17.11 8.21 11.16
C ILE A 332 -18.05 9.39 11.52
N SER A 333 -19.21 9.44 10.87
CA SER A 333 -20.21 10.49 11.09
C SER A 333 -20.75 10.52 12.51
N GLN A 334 -20.89 9.37 13.15
CA GLN A 334 -21.30 9.25 14.55
C GLN A 334 -20.33 9.96 15.50
N PHE A 335 -19.05 10.02 15.17
CA PHE A 335 -18.01 10.69 15.96
C PHE A 335 -17.76 12.14 15.52
N GLY A 336 -18.32 12.58 14.39
CA GLY A 336 -18.55 13.96 14.02
C GLY A 336 -17.75 14.52 12.86
N LYS A 337 -16.53 14.03 12.56
CA LYS A 337 -15.66 14.63 11.53
C LYS A 337 -14.89 13.58 10.75
N GLY A 338 -14.72 13.83 9.45
CA GLY A 338 -13.97 12.96 8.56
C GLY A 338 -14.85 12.36 7.46
N ASN A 339 -14.24 11.58 6.59
CA ASN A 339 -14.94 10.97 5.46
C ASN A 339 -14.25 9.67 5.01
N PHE A 340 -15.06 8.71 4.62
CA PHE A 340 -14.63 7.52 3.90
C PHE A 340 -15.40 7.42 2.59
N GLN A 341 -14.73 7.04 1.51
CA GLN A 341 -15.35 6.88 0.20
C GLN A 341 -14.73 5.70 -0.54
N VAL A 342 -15.50 5.10 -1.43
CA VAL A 342 -15.00 4.15 -2.42
C VAL A 342 -15.15 4.75 -3.81
N PHE A 343 -14.09 4.69 -4.59
CA PHE A 343 -14.09 5.02 -6.01
C PHE A 343 -13.78 3.77 -6.82
N VAL A 344 -14.62 3.44 -7.79
CA VAL A 344 -14.41 2.30 -8.69
C VAL A 344 -13.99 2.81 -10.06
N ASP A 345 -12.79 2.44 -10.45
CA ASP A 345 -12.25 2.73 -11.79
C ASP A 345 -12.56 1.58 -12.73
N ASP A 346 -13.43 1.82 -13.70
CA ASP A 346 -13.83 0.87 -14.74
C ASP A 346 -13.23 1.20 -16.12
N THR A 347 -12.26 2.11 -16.17
CA THR A 347 -11.69 2.60 -17.43
C THR A 347 -10.57 1.73 -18.01
N HIS A 348 -10.12 0.72 -17.26
CA HIS A 348 -9.04 -0.18 -17.67
C HIS A 348 -9.15 -1.56 -16.99
N ASN A 349 -8.35 -2.52 -17.47
CA ASN A 349 -8.24 -3.88 -16.94
C ASN A 349 -6.81 -4.21 -16.50
N GLU A 350 -6.13 -3.27 -15.87
CA GLU A 350 -4.75 -3.40 -15.43
C GLU A 350 -4.63 -3.14 -13.93
N HIS A 351 -3.63 -3.73 -13.29
CA HIS A 351 -3.28 -3.45 -11.90
C HIS A 351 -2.40 -2.20 -11.81
N LYS A 352 -3.01 -1.01 -11.80
CA LYS A 352 -2.29 0.27 -11.80
C LYS A 352 -3.11 1.42 -11.19
N ILE A 353 -2.47 2.56 -11.01
CA ILE A 353 -3.15 3.85 -10.80
C ILE A 353 -3.35 4.48 -12.17
N SER A 354 -4.58 4.55 -12.64
CA SER A 354 -4.92 5.08 -13.96
C SER A 354 -4.96 6.61 -13.97
N ASP A 355 -5.00 7.19 -15.19
CA ASP A 355 -5.24 8.63 -15.35
C ASP A 355 -6.58 9.08 -14.76
N THR A 356 -7.60 8.23 -14.80
CA THR A 356 -8.90 8.49 -14.20
C THR A 356 -8.80 8.55 -12.68
N ALA A 357 -8.13 7.57 -12.07
CA ALA A 357 -7.85 7.56 -10.65
C ALA A 357 -7.00 8.78 -10.23
N LEU A 358 -5.95 9.12 -10.97
CA LEU A 358 -5.12 10.30 -10.70
C LEU A 358 -5.92 11.61 -10.74
N LYS A 359 -6.81 11.76 -11.73
CA LYS A 359 -7.70 12.93 -11.84
C LYS A 359 -8.72 12.99 -10.70
N TYR A 360 -9.21 11.83 -10.24
CA TYR A 360 -10.07 11.74 -9.08
C TYR A 360 -9.32 12.13 -7.81
N ILE A 361 -8.13 11.57 -7.59
CA ILE A 361 -7.29 11.85 -6.43
C ILE A 361 -6.99 13.34 -6.31
N VAL A 362 -6.49 13.99 -7.37
CA VAL A 362 -6.11 15.41 -7.30
C VAL A 362 -7.28 16.34 -7.02
N LYS A 363 -8.52 15.97 -7.41
CA LYS A 363 -9.74 16.72 -7.08
C LYS A 363 -10.17 16.58 -5.62
N ASN A 364 -9.65 15.57 -4.94
CA ASN A 364 -9.97 15.23 -3.56
C ASN A 364 -8.83 15.58 -2.59
N ILE A 365 -7.78 16.24 -3.07
CA ILE A 365 -6.70 16.84 -2.26
C ILE A 365 -7.03 18.34 -2.13
N ASP A 366 -7.32 18.79 -0.91
CA ASP A 366 -7.67 20.17 -0.59
C ASP A 366 -6.48 21.16 -0.65
#